data_de481811a983f334212c2c26525209f3
#
_entry.id   de481811a983f334212c2c26525209f3
#
_cell.length_a   1.000
_cell.length_b   1.000
_cell.length_c   1.000
_cell.angle_alpha   90.00
_cell.angle_beta   90.00
_cell.angle_gamma   90.00
#
_symmetry.space_group_name_H-M   'P 1'
#
loop_
_entity.id
_entity.type
_entity.pdbx_description
1 polymer ?
#
loop_
_entity_poly.entity_id
_entity_poly.type
_entity_poly.pdbx_seq_one_letter_code
_entity_poly.pdbx_strand_id
1 'polypeptide(L)'
;YYEEIGSTNDEAFRLGVQGAPEGTALIAESQSAGKGRLQRTWHSPPGANIYTSVILRPRFEPDLAPRISLAAGVAVAETLDPYCPGKVSLKWPNDVQIGGKKVCGILTQMKTATGVIDFVVVGIGVNVNWNLKEFPEDIQKMATSLSVEAGREVSRLELIILLYENLAKCYRELSQNGFAPLRKKWLDRTTMIGKPVSVTFGKETISGE
;
A
#
# COMPACT_ATOMS: atom_id res chain seq x y z
N TYR A 1 13.97 -4.77 11.38
CA TYR A 1 13.14 -5.98 11.33
C TYR A 1 12.62 -6.30 12.74
N TYR A 2 11.38 -6.77 12.80
CA TYR A 2 10.67 -7.19 14.01
C TYR A 2 10.03 -8.55 13.79
N GLU A 3 10.17 -9.48 14.72
CA GLU A 3 9.43 -10.75 14.71
C GLU A 3 7.94 -10.49 14.95
N GLU A 4 7.62 -9.64 15.93
CA GLU A 4 6.28 -9.17 16.21
C GLU A 4 6.30 -7.70 16.63
N ILE A 5 5.31 -6.94 16.19
CA ILE A 5 5.11 -5.54 16.56
C ILE A 5 3.61 -5.22 16.63
N GLY A 6 3.22 -4.19 17.34
CA GLY A 6 1.84 -3.69 17.30
C GLY A 6 1.44 -3.28 15.88
N SER A 7 2.17 -2.31 15.29
CA SER A 7 1.98 -1.84 13.91
C SER A 7 3.27 -1.24 13.38
N THR A 8 3.70 -1.67 12.19
CA THR A 8 4.85 -1.06 11.51
C THR A 8 4.62 0.42 11.22
N ASN A 9 3.39 0.83 10.94
CA ASN A 9 3.04 2.24 10.69
C ASN A 9 3.20 3.10 11.96
N ASP A 10 2.72 2.63 13.10
CA ASP A 10 2.83 3.39 14.35
C ASP A 10 4.29 3.52 14.77
N GLU A 11 5.06 2.47 14.64
CA GLU A 11 6.48 2.51 14.97
C GLU A 11 7.27 3.40 13.99
N ALA A 12 6.98 3.32 12.69
CA ALA A 12 7.58 4.21 11.71
C ALA A 12 7.20 5.69 11.99
N PHE A 13 5.96 5.95 12.40
CA PHE A 13 5.53 7.28 12.78
C PHE A 13 6.29 7.78 14.02
N ARG A 14 6.44 6.94 15.04
CA ARG A 14 7.22 7.25 16.24
C ARG A 14 8.68 7.58 15.92
N LEU A 15 9.32 6.75 15.07
CA LEU A 15 10.69 6.99 14.62
C LEU A 15 10.81 8.25 13.75
N GLY A 16 9.83 8.52 12.89
CA GLY A 16 9.74 9.76 12.12
C GLY A 16 9.73 11.01 12.99
N VAL A 17 8.97 10.98 14.10
CA VAL A 17 8.96 12.05 15.11
C VAL A 17 10.32 12.21 15.80
N GLN A 18 11.07 11.12 15.97
CA GLN A 18 12.42 11.13 16.54
C GLN A 18 13.53 11.53 15.53
N GLY A 19 13.13 11.86 14.30
CA GLY A 19 14.08 12.33 13.29
C GLY A 19 14.72 11.22 12.45
N ALA A 20 14.14 10.02 12.41
CA ALA A 20 14.64 8.97 11.52
C ALA A 20 14.72 9.48 10.06
N PRO A 21 15.80 9.16 9.32
CA PRO A 21 16.03 9.68 7.98
C PRO A 21 15.04 9.18 6.96
N GLU A 22 14.91 9.91 5.84
CA GLU A 22 14.20 9.44 4.65
C GLU A 22 14.71 8.08 4.19
N GLY A 23 13.80 7.19 3.77
CA GLY A 23 14.14 5.84 3.35
C GLY A 23 14.26 4.84 4.50
N THR A 24 14.10 5.26 5.76
CA THR A 24 14.01 4.31 6.88
C THR A 24 12.82 3.39 6.66
N ALA A 25 13.09 2.08 6.56
CA ALA A 25 12.08 1.05 6.35
C ALA A 25 11.99 0.11 7.55
N LEU A 26 10.76 -0.17 7.97
CA LEU A 26 10.44 -1.15 9.00
C LEU A 26 9.76 -2.35 8.35
N ILE A 27 10.14 -3.54 8.76
CA ILE A 27 9.54 -4.80 8.31
C ILE A 27 9.19 -5.60 9.55
N ALA A 28 8.02 -6.23 9.56
CA ALA A 28 7.61 -7.15 10.60
C ALA A 28 7.15 -8.49 10.05
N GLU A 29 7.40 -9.55 10.79
CA GLU A 29 6.91 -10.88 10.48
C GLU A 29 5.41 -10.99 10.80
N SER A 30 4.97 -10.35 11.90
CA SER A 30 3.57 -10.27 12.29
C SER A 30 3.22 -8.93 12.93
N GLN A 31 1.93 -8.58 12.95
CA GLN A 31 1.43 -7.41 13.65
C GLN A 31 0.24 -7.79 14.54
N SER A 32 0.31 -7.45 15.83
CA SER A 32 -0.80 -7.69 16.78
C SER A 32 -1.91 -6.64 16.70
N ALA A 33 -1.62 -5.46 16.12
CA ALA A 33 -2.56 -4.35 15.91
C ALA A 33 -2.40 -3.72 14.53
N GLY A 34 -2.32 -4.56 13.48
CA GLY A 34 -2.21 -4.10 12.09
C GLY A 34 -3.37 -3.19 11.69
N LYS A 35 -3.07 -2.08 11.03
CA LYS A 35 -4.03 -1.01 10.73
C LYS A 35 -4.32 -0.90 9.23
N GLY A 36 -5.61 -0.77 8.91
CA GLY A 36 -6.12 -0.30 7.64
C GLY A 36 -6.75 1.09 7.76
N ARG A 37 -7.27 1.63 6.66
CA ARG A 37 -8.01 2.89 6.67
C ARG A 37 -9.31 2.79 7.46
N LEU A 38 -9.77 3.95 7.98
CA LEU A 38 -11.02 4.06 8.74
C LEU A 38 -11.06 3.10 9.95
N GLN A 39 -9.92 2.94 10.62
CA GLN A 39 -9.76 2.07 11.80
C GLN A 39 -10.06 0.58 11.56
N ARG A 40 -10.06 0.14 10.31
CA ARG A 40 -10.19 -1.30 10.00
C ARG A 40 -8.92 -2.04 10.40
N THR A 41 -9.06 -3.29 10.83
CA THR A 41 -7.94 -4.17 11.10
C THR A 41 -7.30 -4.66 9.80
N TRP A 42 -5.97 -4.68 9.75
CA TRP A 42 -5.20 -5.42 8.76
C TRP A 42 -4.68 -6.70 9.40
N HIS A 43 -5.23 -7.83 9.02
CA HIS A 43 -4.81 -9.13 9.54
C HIS A 43 -3.39 -9.45 9.12
N SER A 44 -2.54 -9.77 10.09
CA SER A 44 -1.09 -9.86 9.87
C SER A 44 -0.49 -11.13 10.49
N PRO A 45 -0.91 -12.34 10.02
CA PRO A 45 -0.33 -13.59 10.50
C PRO A 45 1.16 -13.68 10.12
N PRO A 46 1.99 -14.38 10.94
CA PRO A 46 3.39 -14.60 10.66
C PRO A 46 3.61 -15.54 9.46
N GLY A 47 4.78 -15.45 8.84
CA GLY A 47 5.27 -16.44 7.86
C GLY A 47 4.73 -16.30 6.43
N ALA A 48 3.64 -15.57 6.22
CA ALA A 48 2.92 -15.63 4.95
C ALA A 48 3.03 -14.37 4.08
N ASN A 49 3.14 -13.20 4.69
CA ASN A 49 2.87 -11.93 4.00
C ASN A 49 4.04 -10.94 4.14
N ILE A 50 3.89 -9.75 3.56
CA ILE A 50 4.80 -8.62 3.78
C ILE A 50 4.04 -7.52 4.51
N TYR A 51 4.62 -7.05 5.63
CA TYR A 51 4.17 -5.89 6.38
C TYR A 51 5.35 -4.94 6.51
N THR A 52 5.28 -3.83 5.82
CA THR A 52 6.36 -2.85 5.82
C THR A 52 5.83 -1.43 5.88
N SER A 53 6.61 -0.53 6.46
CA SER A 53 6.35 0.91 6.48
C SER A 53 7.62 1.67 6.20
N VAL A 54 7.55 2.65 5.31
CA VAL A 54 8.69 3.47 4.89
C VAL A 54 8.44 4.92 5.26
N ILE A 55 9.45 5.59 5.81
CA ILE A 55 9.43 7.02 6.13
C ILE A 55 9.93 7.80 4.91
N LEU A 56 9.14 8.75 4.43
CA LEU A 56 9.47 9.68 3.36
C LEU A 56 9.47 11.12 3.88
N ARG A 57 10.31 11.99 3.31
CA ARG A 57 10.37 13.43 3.67
C ARG A 57 10.23 14.29 2.40
N PRO A 58 9.04 14.28 1.79
CA PRO A 58 8.81 14.99 0.53
C PRO A 58 8.88 16.52 0.72
N ARG A 59 9.39 17.21 -0.30
CA ARG A 59 9.51 18.68 -0.33
C ARG A 59 8.42 19.32 -1.20
N PHE A 60 7.16 18.91 -1.04
CA PHE A 60 6.02 19.49 -1.73
C PHE A 60 4.88 19.79 -0.74
N GLU A 61 3.89 20.53 -1.18
CA GLU A 61 2.78 21.00 -0.35
C GLU A 61 1.94 19.83 0.22
N PRO A 62 1.39 19.99 1.45
CA PRO A 62 0.63 18.91 2.12
C PRO A 62 -0.59 18.40 1.36
N ASP A 63 -1.24 19.23 0.55
CA ASP A 63 -2.38 18.84 -0.29
C ASP A 63 -2.00 17.83 -1.39
N LEU A 64 -0.71 17.75 -1.73
CA LEU A 64 -0.18 16.78 -2.68
C LEU A 64 0.17 15.42 -2.03
N ALA A 65 0.20 15.32 -0.70
CA ALA A 65 0.55 14.08 0.01
C ALA A 65 -0.30 12.86 -0.37
N PRO A 66 -1.61 12.95 -0.69
CA PRO A 66 -2.39 11.82 -1.17
C PRO A 66 -1.83 11.18 -2.45
N ARG A 67 -1.06 11.92 -3.26
CA ARG A 67 -0.40 11.40 -4.47
C ARG A 67 0.66 10.34 -4.15
N ILE A 68 1.25 10.38 -2.94
CA ILE A 68 2.19 9.35 -2.46
C ILE A 68 1.49 7.99 -2.38
N SER A 69 0.26 7.94 -1.87
CA SER A 69 -0.51 6.68 -1.82
C SER A 69 -0.77 6.10 -3.21
N LEU A 70 -1.07 6.97 -4.19
CA LEU A 70 -1.28 6.54 -5.58
C LEU A 70 0.04 6.09 -6.24
N ALA A 71 1.13 6.81 -5.99
CA ALA A 71 2.47 6.42 -6.46
C ALA A 71 2.91 5.06 -5.87
N ALA A 72 2.68 4.85 -4.57
CA ALA A 72 2.93 3.56 -3.93
C ALA A 72 2.05 2.45 -4.52
N GLY A 73 0.80 2.74 -4.89
CA GLY A 73 -0.07 1.80 -5.62
C GLY A 73 0.53 1.37 -6.97
N VAL A 74 1.07 2.33 -7.73
CA VAL A 74 1.77 2.04 -8.99
C VAL A 74 3.00 1.18 -8.74
N ALA A 75 3.81 1.51 -7.72
CA ALA A 75 5.00 0.74 -7.36
C ALA A 75 4.66 -0.72 -7.00
N VAL A 76 3.62 -0.93 -6.17
CA VAL A 76 3.13 -2.27 -5.84
C VAL A 76 2.64 -3.00 -7.10
N ALA A 77 1.87 -2.33 -7.96
CA ALA A 77 1.38 -2.96 -9.18
C ALA A 77 2.54 -3.38 -10.10
N GLU A 78 3.55 -2.52 -10.32
CA GLU A 78 4.77 -2.85 -11.08
C GLU A 78 5.55 -4.01 -10.43
N THR A 79 5.48 -4.18 -9.11
CA THR A 79 6.09 -5.29 -8.38
C THR A 79 5.36 -6.60 -8.59
N LEU A 80 4.04 -6.58 -8.67
CA LEU A 80 3.21 -7.79 -8.81
C LEU A 80 3.01 -8.24 -10.26
N ASP A 81 3.15 -7.34 -11.24
CA ASP A 81 2.97 -7.62 -12.67
C ASP A 81 3.77 -8.86 -13.17
N PRO A 82 5.04 -9.09 -12.78
CA PRO A 82 5.80 -10.26 -13.24
C PRO A 82 5.21 -11.60 -12.79
N TYR A 83 4.43 -11.61 -11.70
CA TYR A 83 3.80 -12.80 -11.14
C TYR A 83 2.40 -13.05 -11.72
N CYS A 84 1.68 -11.99 -12.08
CA CYS A 84 0.31 -12.05 -12.58
C CYS A 84 0.11 -11.08 -13.75
N PRO A 85 0.77 -11.30 -14.92
CA PRO A 85 0.77 -10.36 -16.04
C PRO A 85 -0.65 -10.01 -16.49
N GLY A 86 -0.93 -8.70 -16.62
CA GLY A 86 -2.21 -8.17 -17.11
C GLY A 86 -3.42 -8.35 -16.18
N LYS A 87 -3.23 -8.89 -14.96
CA LYS A 87 -4.32 -9.10 -13.99
C LYS A 87 -4.29 -8.09 -12.84
N VAL A 88 -3.18 -7.37 -12.67
CA VAL A 88 -3.00 -6.41 -11.57
C VAL A 88 -3.72 -5.12 -11.88
N SER A 89 -4.58 -4.68 -10.97
CA SER A 89 -5.35 -3.44 -11.10
C SER A 89 -5.30 -2.59 -9.84
N LEU A 90 -5.57 -1.30 -10.00
CA LEU A 90 -5.58 -0.32 -8.92
C LEU A 90 -7.01 0.11 -8.62
N LYS A 91 -7.39 0.04 -7.35
CA LYS A 91 -8.68 0.53 -6.85
C LYS A 91 -8.45 1.71 -5.92
N TRP A 92 -9.03 2.85 -6.32
CA TRP A 92 -8.98 4.06 -5.48
C TRP A 92 -9.65 3.80 -4.12
N PRO A 93 -9.09 4.34 -3.04
CA PRO A 93 -7.92 5.23 -3.04
C PRO A 93 -6.59 4.53 -2.73
N ASN A 94 -6.55 3.25 -2.34
CA ASN A 94 -5.38 2.68 -1.69
C ASN A 94 -5.24 1.15 -1.79
N ASP A 95 -6.01 0.52 -2.66
CA ASP A 95 -5.99 -0.94 -2.81
C ASP A 95 -5.35 -1.36 -4.14
N VAL A 96 -4.55 -2.43 -4.09
CA VAL A 96 -4.10 -3.16 -5.28
C VAL A 96 -4.86 -4.49 -5.33
N GLN A 97 -5.32 -4.85 -6.51
CA GLN A 97 -6.14 -6.03 -6.75
C GLN A 97 -5.53 -6.92 -7.83
N ILE A 98 -5.81 -8.22 -7.74
CA ILE A 98 -5.59 -9.19 -8.82
C ILE A 98 -6.93 -9.87 -9.09
N GLY A 99 -7.38 -9.85 -10.35
CA GLY A 99 -8.69 -10.42 -10.70
C GLY A 99 -9.88 -9.81 -9.95
N GLY A 100 -9.77 -8.53 -9.55
CA GLY A 100 -10.80 -7.80 -8.78
C GLY A 100 -10.78 -8.07 -7.27
N LYS A 101 -9.91 -8.95 -6.76
CA LYS A 101 -9.76 -9.25 -5.33
C LYS A 101 -8.54 -8.52 -4.76
N LYS A 102 -8.67 -8.00 -3.54
CA LYS A 102 -7.62 -7.24 -2.87
C LYS A 102 -6.44 -8.14 -2.50
N VAL A 103 -5.24 -7.79 -2.98
CA VAL A 103 -3.97 -8.44 -2.65
C VAL A 103 -3.08 -7.54 -1.78
N CYS A 104 -3.25 -6.22 -1.87
CA CYS A 104 -2.47 -5.26 -1.09
C CYS A 104 -3.32 -4.08 -0.63
N GLY A 105 -3.00 -3.58 0.57
CA GLY A 105 -3.51 -2.34 1.12
C GLY A 105 -2.38 -1.38 1.44
N ILE A 106 -2.58 -0.09 1.16
CA ILE A 106 -1.63 0.99 1.43
C ILE A 106 -2.25 1.94 2.45
N LEU A 107 -1.48 2.29 3.48
CA LEU A 107 -1.90 3.25 4.51
C LEU A 107 -0.85 4.34 4.67
N THR A 108 -1.18 5.57 4.27
CA THR A 108 -0.30 6.72 4.47
C THR A 108 -0.72 7.51 5.71
N GLN A 109 0.26 7.91 6.51
CA GLN A 109 0.10 8.82 7.64
C GLN A 109 1.10 9.96 7.50
N MET A 110 0.65 11.19 7.66
CA MET A 110 1.46 12.39 7.47
C MET A 110 1.56 13.16 8.78
N LYS A 111 2.75 13.70 9.05
CA LYS A 111 2.96 14.75 10.04
C LYS A 111 3.32 16.04 9.33
N THR A 112 2.69 17.12 9.72
CA THR A 112 3.01 18.49 9.29
C THR A 112 3.61 19.29 10.44
N ALA A 113 4.51 20.22 10.11
CA ALA A 113 5.05 21.20 11.03
C ALA A 113 5.06 22.56 10.33
N THR A 114 4.51 23.59 10.95
CA THR A 114 4.46 24.97 10.39
C THR A 114 3.92 25.05 8.95
N GLY A 115 2.92 24.21 8.61
CA GLY A 115 2.28 24.22 7.30
C GLY A 115 2.99 23.45 6.20
N VAL A 116 4.15 22.80 6.50
CA VAL A 116 4.88 21.94 5.57
C VAL A 116 4.86 20.49 6.02
N ILE A 117 5.13 19.55 5.12
CA ILE A 117 5.27 18.15 5.47
C ILE A 117 6.59 17.97 6.23
N ASP A 118 6.51 17.44 7.45
CA ASP A 118 7.68 16.98 8.19
C ASP A 118 8.09 15.59 7.67
N PHE A 119 7.14 14.67 7.65
CA PHE A 119 7.32 13.35 7.02
C PHE A 119 5.99 12.68 6.68
N VAL A 120 6.07 11.66 5.84
CA VAL A 120 4.97 10.74 5.52
C VAL A 120 5.44 9.31 5.78
N VAL A 121 4.64 8.53 6.50
CA VAL A 121 4.79 7.08 6.60
C VAL A 121 3.94 6.43 5.54
N VAL A 122 4.53 5.53 4.76
CA VAL A 122 3.84 4.71 3.76
C VAL A 122 3.85 3.26 4.23
N GLY A 123 2.74 2.81 4.81
CA GLY A 123 2.53 1.41 5.18
C GLY A 123 2.01 0.62 4.00
N ILE A 124 2.59 -0.54 3.77
CA ILE A 124 2.24 -1.46 2.69
C ILE A 124 2.09 -2.86 3.28
N GLY A 125 0.87 -3.41 3.17
CA GLY A 125 0.58 -4.79 3.50
C GLY A 125 0.29 -5.57 2.22
N VAL A 126 1.08 -6.62 1.92
CA VAL A 126 0.88 -7.48 0.75
C VAL A 126 0.57 -8.90 1.21
N ASN A 127 -0.56 -9.44 0.77
CA ASN A 127 -0.87 -10.86 0.94
C ASN A 127 -0.04 -11.66 -0.07
N VAL A 128 0.98 -12.37 0.39
CA VAL A 128 1.93 -13.08 -0.49
C VAL A 128 1.60 -14.57 -0.59
N ASN A 129 1.82 -15.32 0.48
CA ASN A 129 1.64 -16.77 0.51
C ASN A 129 0.49 -17.21 1.44
N TRP A 130 -0.38 -16.30 1.82
CA TRP A 130 -1.48 -16.61 2.72
C TRP A 130 -2.53 -17.46 2.00
N ASN A 131 -2.87 -18.62 2.57
CA ASN A 131 -3.86 -19.52 2.02
C ASN A 131 -5.28 -18.93 2.20
N LEU A 132 -6.11 -18.99 1.16
CA LEU A 132 -7.48 -18.44 1.21
C LEU A 132 -8.34 -19.04 2.33
N LYS A 133 -8.12 -20.30 2.70
CA LYS A 133 -8.86 -20.97 3.79
C LYS A 133 -8.54 -20.40 5.17
N GLU A 134 -7.41 -19.71 5.30
CA GLU A 134 -6.95 -19.09 6.56
C GLU A 134 -7.41 -17.63 6.69
N PHE A 135 -7.96 -17.05 5.61
CA PHE A 135 -8.54 -15.71 5.68
C PHE A 135 -9.78 -15.71 6.56
N PRO A 136 -10.03 -14.65 7.36
CA PRO A 136 -11.31 -14.43 8.02
C PRO A 136 -12.47 -14.47 7.03
N GLU A 137 -13.58 -15.09 7.42
CA GLU A 137 -14.73 -15.35 6.53
C GLU A 137 -15.27 -14.10 5.83
N ASP A 138 -15.27 -12.97 6.53
CA ASP A 138 -15.75 -11.68 6.05
C ASP A 138 -14.93 -11.10 4.90
N ILE A 139 -13.64 -11.48 4.79
CA ILE A 139 -12.75 -11.00 3.73
C ILE A 139 -12.41 -12.03 2.66
N GLN A 140 -12.68 -13.32 2.86
CA GLN A 140 -12.35 -14.41 1.91
C GLN A 140 -12.85 -14.15 0.49
N LYS A 141 -14.04 -13.55 0.34
CA LYS A 141 -14.62 -13.27 -0.98
C LYS A 141 -14.00 -12.05 -1.67
N MET A 142 -13.41 -11.13 -0.89
CA MET A 142 -12.93 -9.83 -1.36
C MET A 142 -11.40 -9.75 -1.45
N ALA A 143 -10.68 -10.68 -0.80
CA ALA A 143 -9.24 -10.70 -0.76
C ALA A 143 -8.65 -11.93 -1.45
N THR A 144 -7.38 -11.83 -1.81
CA THR A 144 -6.57 -12.92 -2.36
C THR A 144 -5.12 -12.76 -1.93
N SER A 145 -4.27 -13.74 -2.27
CA SER A 145 -2.82 -13.66 -2.12
C SER A 145 -2.12 -13.87 -3.44
N LEU A 146 -0.87 -13.39 -3.52
CA LEU A 146 -0.09 -13.47 -4.75
C LEU A 146 0.17 -14.92 -5.17
N SER A 147 0.45 -15.83 -4.22
CA SER A 147 0.69 -17.24 -4.52
C SER A 147 -0.54 -17.96 -5.08
N VAL A 148 -1.74 -17.60 -4.59
CA VAL A 148 -3.00 -18.14 -5.12
C VAL A 148 -3.21 -17.74 -6.56
N GLU A 149 -2.97 -16.47 -6.90
CA GLU A 149 -3.18 -15.95 -8.25
C GLU A 149 -2.07 -16.33 -9.23
N ALA A 150 -0.84 -16.50 -8.72
CA ALA A 150 0.31 -16.97 -9.50
C ALA A 150 0.37 -18.50 -9.65
N GLY A 151 -0.41 -19.24 -8.85
CA GLY A 151 -0.40 -20.72 -8.84
C GLY A 151 0.89 -21.33 -8.29
N ARG A 152 1.71 -20.59 -7.57
CA ARG A 152 2.97 -21.04 -6.96
C ARG A 152 3.36 -20.20 -5.77
N GLU A 153 4.18 -20.75 -4.89
CA GLU A 153 4.80 -20.00 -3.81
C GLU A 153 5.71 -18.88 -4.34
N VAL A 154 5.75 -17.76 -3.62
CA VAL A 154 6.51 -16.56 -3.98
C VAL A 154 7.52 -16.25 -2.89
N SER A 155 8.78 -16.01 -3.30
CA SER A 155 9.84 -15.56 -2.38
C SER A 155 9.51 -14.18 -1.84
N ARG A 156 9.21 -14.09 -0.53
CA ARG A 156 8.94 -12.80 0.12
C ARG A 156 10.16 -11.88 0.10
N LEU A 157 11.37 -12.46 0.18
CA LEU A 157 12.62 -11.68 0.15
C LEU A 157 12.81 -11.03 -1.23
N GLU A 158 12.66 -11.77 -2.31
CA GLU A 158 12.79 -11.21 -3.66
C GLU A 158 11.71 -10.17 -3.93
N LEU A 159 10.47 -10.46 -3.48
CA LEU A 159 9.34 -9.56 -3.65
C LEU A 159 9.54 -8.22 -2.92
N ILE A 160 10.06 -8.22 -1.68
CA ILE A 160 10.26 -7.00 -0.91
C ILE A 160 11.42 -6.16 -1.47
N ILE A 161 12.46 -6.78 -1.99
CA ILE A 161 13.55 -6.09 -2.69
C ILE A 161 12.99 -5.35 -3.90
N LEU A 162 12.26 -6.05 -4.76
CA LEU A 162 11.62 -5.47 -5.95
C LEU A 162 10.62 -4.37 -5.59
N LEU A 163 9.87 -4.55 -4.48
CA LEU A 163 8.95 -3.54 -3.97
C LEU A 163 9.67 -2.24 -3.60
N TYR A 164 10.80 -2.33 -2.89
CA TYR A 164 11.55 -1.14 -2.50
C TYR A 164 12.21 -0.44 -3.70
N GLU A 165 12.70 -1.19 -4.68
CA GLU A 165 13.23 -0.63 -5.92
C GLU A 165 12.16 0.15 -6.69
N ASN A 166 10.96 -0.43 -6.87
CA ASN A 166 9.85 0.21 -7.55
C ASN A 166 9.29 1.40 -6.74
N LEU A 167 9.22 1.29 -5.40
CA LEU A 167 8.78 2.38 -4.54
C LEU A 167 9.73 3.56 -4.62
N ALA A 168 11.05 3.32 -4.55
CA ALA A 168 12.06 4.35 -4.70
C ALA A 168 12.02 5.01 -6.08
N LYS A 169 11.81 4.24 -7.15
CA LYS A 169 11.63 4.74 -8.52
C LYS A 169 10.41 5.63 -8.64
N CYS A 170 9.23 5.18 -8.19
CA CYS A 170 7.99 5.95 -8.26
C CYS A 170 8.06 7.21 -7.38
N TYR A 171 8.67 7.14 -6.19
CA TYR A 171 8.84 8.30 -5.34
C TYR A 171 9.79 9.34 -5.95
N ARG A 172 10.90 8.93 -6.55
CA ARG A 172 11.78 9.85 -7.30
C ARG A 172 11.06 10.49 -8.49
N GLU A 173 10.28 9.70 -9.26
CA GLU A 173 9.48 10.21 -10.37
C GLU A 173 8.47 11.26 -9.90
N LEU A 174 7.76 10.98 -8.79
CA LEU A 174 6.84 11.94 -8.16
C LEU A 174 7.54 13.24 -7.75
N SER A 175 8.72 13.13 -7.13
CA SER A 175 9.45 14.27 -6.56
C SER A 175 10.11 15.14 -7.63
N GLN A 176 10.56 14.56 -8.74
CA GLN A 176 11.31 15.26 -9.81
C GLN A 176 10.42 15.72 -10.96
N ASN A 177 9.45 14.88 -11.36
CA ASN A 177 8.63 15.08 -12.56
C ASN A 177 7.16 15.38 -12.25
N GLY A 178 6.79 15.43 -10.96
CA GLY A 178 5.42 15.59 -10.53
C GLY A 178 4.57 14.35 -10.78
N PHE A 179 3.25 14.49 -10.61
CA PHE A 179 2.34 13.34 -10.61
C PHE A 179 1.89 12.90 -12.01
N ALA A 180 2.05 13.71 -13.05
CA ALA A 180 1.47 13.43 -14.38
C ALA A 180 1.88 12.07 -14.98
N PRO A 181 3.18 11.65 -14.95
CA PRO A 181 3.57 10.34 -15.47
C PRO A 181 2.98 9.18 -14.67
N LEU A 182 2.96 9.30 -13.34
CA LEU A 182 2.39 8.29 -12.44
C LEU A 182 0.87 8.22 -12.55
N ARG A 183 0.20 9.38 -12.76
CA ARG A 183 -1.24 9.44 -13.04
C ARG A 183 -1.60 8.61 -14.26
N LYS A 184 -0.83 8.72 -15.35
CA LYS A 184 -1.05 7.90 -16.55
C LYS A 184 -0.94 6.42 -16.22
N LYS A 185 0.15 5.98 -15.58
CA LYS A 185 0.34 4.58 -15.15
C LYS A 185 -0.79 4.08 -14.25
N TRP A 186 -1.30 4.96 -13.35
CA TRP A 186 -2.40 4.63 -12.46
C TRP A 186 -3.71 4.46 -13.24
N LEU A 187 -4.02 5.39 -14.17
CA LEU A 187 -5.22 5.35 -15.00
C LEU A 187 -5.23 4.11 -15.92
N ASP A 188 -4.09 3.73 -16.47
CA ASP A 188 -3.94 2.55 -17.32
C ASP A 188 -4.24 1.23 -16.56
N ARG A 189 -4.20 1.25 -15.20
CA ARG A 189 -4.44 0.09 -14.34
C ARG A 189 -5.75 0.11 -13.57
N THR A 190 -6.44 1.24 -13.51
CA THR A 190 -7.70 1.30 -12.78
C THR A 190 -8.85 0.75 -13.62
N THR A 191 -9.75 0.02 -12.95
CA THR A 191 -10.98 -0.50 -13.58
C THR A 191 -12.23 0.30 -13.19
N MET A 192 -12.03 1.48 -12.55
CA MET A 192 -13.13 2.27 -11.99
C MET A 192 -13.68 3.33 -12.95
N ILE A 193 -12.86 3.80 -13.89
CA ILE A 193 -13.26 4.86 -14.84
C ILE A 193 -14.37 4.34 -15.76
N GLY A 194 -15.42 5.15 -15.95
CA GLY A 194 -16.60 4.81 -16.75
C GLY A 194 -17.50 3.75 -16.09
N LYS A 195 -17.40 3.57 -14.78
CA LYS A 195 -18.30 2.69 -14.02
C LYS A 195 -19.03 3.46 -12.94
N PRO A 196 -20.28 3.08 -12.62
CA PRO A 196 -20.97 3.61 -11.46
C PRO A 196 -20.14 3.37 -10.18
N VAL A 197 -19.90 4.42 -9.42
CA VAL A 197 -19.19 4.37 -8.14
C VAL A 197 -19.99 5.08 -7.07
N SER A 198 -19.83 4.63 -5.82
CA SER A 198 -20.41 5.29 -4.66
C SER A 198 -19.29 5.54 -3.63
N VAL A 199 -19.23 6.77 -3.15
CA VAL A 199 -18.24 7.19 -2.13
C VAL A 199 -19.03 7.60 -0.89
N THR A 200 -18.70 6.97 0.24
CA THR A 200 -19.35 7.27 1.53
C THR A 200 -18.41 8.10 2.42
N PHE A 201 -18.89 9.24 2.87
CA PHE A 201 -18.24 10.11 3.84
C PHE A 201 -19.12 10.20 5.10
N GLY A 202 -18.71 9.53 6.18
CA GLY A 202 -19.51 9.46 7.40
C GLY A 202 -20.88 8.82 7.12
N LYS A 203 -21.97 9.61 7.16
CA LYS A 203 -23.33 9.16 6.89
C LYS A 203 -23.82 9.47 5.46
N GLU A 204 -23.08 10.25 4.71
CA GLU A 204 -23.44 10.66 3.36
C GLU A 204 -22.82 9.74 2.31
N THR A 205 -23.60 9.36 1.31
CA THR A 205 -23.14 8.59 0.16
C THR A 205 -23.41 9.38 -1.11
N ILE A 206 -22.35 9.65 -1.86
CA ILE A 206 -22.40 10.30 -3.15
C ILE A 206 -22.16 9.23 -4.21
N SER A 207 -23.03 9.15 -5.19
CA SER A 207 -22.92 8.23 -6.33
C SER A 207 -22.65 9.03 -7.61
N GLY A 208 -21.83 8.48 -8.48
CA GLY A 208 -21.46 9.08 -9.76
C GLY A 208 -20.82 8.06 -10.70
N GLU A 209 -20.37 8.52 -11.85
CA GLU A 209 -19.66 7.75 -12.87
C GLU A 209 -18.27 8.32 -13.12
#